data_a0adbff26463f21b66374c10f6ea6414
#
_entry.id   a0adbff26463f21b66374c10f6ea6414
#
_cell.length_a   1.000
_cell.length_b   1.000
_cell.length_c   1.000
_cell.angle_alpha   90.00
_cell.angle_beta   90.00
_cell.angle_gamma   90.00
#
_symmetry.space_group_name_H-M   'P 1'
#
loop_
_entity.id
_entity.type
_entity.pdbx_description
1 polymer ?
#
loop_
_entity_poly.entity_id
_entity_poly.type
_entity_poly.pdbx_seq_one_letter_code
_entity_poly.pdbx_strand_id
1 'polypeptide(L)'
;MKLKAGVLGAGHLGKIHLRLLNQSEKYELVGFYDPDQENAKQVSQTFGYHRFETIDSLIAACDVVDVVTPTVNHFECAKQIITSGKHLFIEKPIANTVEEAESIIALAEKHGVKGQVGHVERFNPAFIAVRETITDPMFIEAHRLAEFNPRGTDVPVVLDLMIHDIDVILSVVKSKVKHISASGTMVISQSPDIANARIEFENGCVANLTASRISLKNMRKSRFFQKDAYISVDFLEKKVEVVKMKDAPKVPGDFDMILQNAEGKQKQIYFENPQISTNNAILDELETFADAINNNTTPIVTLQQGTEALRIAKQIVEKL
;
A
#
# COMPACT_ATOMS: atom_id res chain seq x y z
N MET A 1 -24.46 5.48 -8.01
CA MET A 1 -24.31 6.85 -8.60
C MET A 1 -22.83 7.05 -8.86
N LYS A 2 -22.43 7.66 -9.99
CA LYS A 2 -21.03 8.05 -10.18
C LYS A 2 -20.70 9.23 -9.28
N LEU A 3 -19.54 9.14 -8.62
CA LEU A 3 -19.01 10.23 -7.79
C LEU A 3 -18.19 11.19 -8.66
N LYS A 4 -18.36 12.49 -8.48
CA LYS A 4 -17.53 13.51 -9.12
C LYS A 4 -16.16 13.52 -8.47
N ALA A 5 -15.13 13.15 -9.23
CA ALA A 5 -13.75 13.05 -8.76
C ALA A 5 -12.86 14.11 -9.40
N GLY A 6 -12.02 14.74 -8.61
CA GLY A 6 -10.95 15.63 -9.07
C GLY A 6 -9.61 15.22 -8.54
N VAL A 7 -8.53 15.55 -9.25
CA VAL A 7 -7.16 15.17 -8.88
C VAL A 7 -6.33 16.40 -8.53
N LEU A 8 -5.70 16.40 -7.38
CA LEU A 8 -4.66 17.36 -7.00
C LEU A 8 -3.27 16.79 -7.28
N GLY A 9 -2.56 17.42 -8.22
CA GLY A 9 -1.27 16.98 -8.72
C GLY A 9 -1.38 16.16 -10.02
N ALA A 10 -0.76 16.67 -11.09
CA ALA A 10 -0.73 16.03 -12.41
C ALA A 10 0.69 15.61 -12.82
N GLY A 11 1.51 15.22 -11.84
CA GLY A 11 2.83 14.62 -12.05
C GLY A 11 2.73 13.25 -12.71
N HIS A 12 3.78 12.43 -12.60
CA HIS A 12 3.80 11.10 -13.22
C HIS A 12 2.64 10.21 -12.71
N LEU A 13 2.48 10.08 -11.39
CA LEU A 13 1.42 9.27 -10.79
C LEU A 13 0.03 9.89 -11.00
N GLY A 14 -0.09 11.22 -10.87
CA GLY A 14 -1.35 11.93 -11.12
C GLY A 14 -1.91 11.71 -12.50
N LYS A 15 -1.06 11.64 -13.55
CA LYS A 15 -1.48 11.28 -14.92
C LYS A 15 -2.06 9.87 -15.01
N ILE A 16 -1.55 8.93 -14.20
CA ILE A 16 -2.08 7.57 -14.11
C ILE A 16 -3.46 7.59 -13.45
N HIS A 17 -3.61 8.28 -12.32
CA HIS A 17 -4.88 8.43 -11.61
C HIS A 17 -5.94 9.12 -12.48
N LEU A 18 -5.62 10.23 -13.15
CA LEU A 18 -6.50 10.91 -14.10
C LEU A 18 -7.04 9.96 -15.17
N ARG A 19 -6.15 9.17 -15.78
CA ARG A 19 -6.54 8.20 -16.81
C ARG A 19 -7.48 7.13 -16.24
N LEU A 20 -7.17 6.58 -15.06
CA LEU A 20 -7.95 5.51 -14.45
C LEU A 20 -9.31 6.00 -13.95
N LEU A 21 -9.38 7.19 -13.34
CA LEU A 21 -10.64 7.82 -12.95
C LEU A 21 -11.53 8.12 -14.16
N ASN A 22 -10.94 8.56 -15.28
CA ASN A 22 -11.68 8.80 -16.54
C ASN A 22 -12.20 7.51 -17.17
N GLN A 23 -11.55 6.35 -16.94
CA GLN A 23 -11.98 5.05 -17.43
C GLN A 23 -12.98 4.35 -16.50
N SER A 24 -13.06 4.76 -15.24
CA SER A 24 -13.91 4.12 -14.25
C SER A 24 -15.40 4.33 -14.53
N GLU A 25 -16.18 3.27 -14.26
CA GLU A 25 -17.64 3.36 -14.29
C GLU A 25 -18.23 3.95 -13.00
N LYS A 26 -17.44 4.06 -11.92
CA LYS A 26 -17.86 4.57 -10.62
C LYS A 26 -17.61 6.06 -10.42
N TYR A 27 -16.77 6.65 -11.26
CA TYR A 27 -16.42 8.06 -11.20
C TYR A 27 -16.80 8.85 -12.43
N GLU A 28 -17.05 10.14 -12.24
CA GLU A 28 -17.07 11.20 -13.25
C GLU A 28 -15.86 12.08 -12.98
N LEU A 29 -14.82 12.00 -13.82
CA LEU A 29 -13.66 12.88 -13.70
C LEU A 29 -14.04 14.29 -14.08
N VAL A 30 -14.08 15.21 -13.11
CA VAL A 30 -14.39 16.63 -13.36
C VAL A 30 -13.17 17.44 -13.81
N GLY A 31 -11.96 16.95 -13.48
CA GLY A 31 -10.71 17.59 -13.89
C GLY A 31 -9.62 17.50 -12.85
N PHE A 32 -8.65 18.40 -12.95
CA PHE A 32 -7.47 18.40 -12.06
C PHE A 32 -6.97 19.83 -11.80
N TYR A 33 -6.14 19.94 -10.76
CA TYR A 33 -5.33 21.12 -10.48
C TYR A 33 -3.86 20.71 -10.31
N ASP A 34 -2.95 21.51 -10.89
CA ASP A 34 -1.50 21.38 -10.68
C ASP A 34 -0.92 22.80 -10.61
N PRO A 35 -0.06 23.12 -9.61
CA PRO A 35 0.54 24.44 -9.47
C PRO A 35 1.55 24.75 -10.59
N ASP A 36 2.16 23.73 -11.21
CA ASP A 36 3.01 23.89 -12.39
C ASP A 36 2.13 24.16 -13.61
N GLN A 37 2.05 25.42 -14.00
CA GLN A 37 1.20 25.91 -15.06
C GLN A 37 1.54 25.30 -16.44
N GLU A 38 2.82 25.05 -16.71
CA GLU A 38 3.27 24.47 -17.97
C GLU A 38 2.90 23.00 -18.04
N ASN A 39 3.16 22.22 -16.96
CA ASN A 39 2.73 20.83 -16.86
C ASN A 39 1.20 20.71 -16.97
N ALA A 40 0.46 21.56 -16.25
CA ALA A 40 -1.01 21.54 -16.27
C ALA A 40 -1.57 21.82 -17.68
N LYS A 41 -1.02 22.80 -18.39
CA LYS A 41 -1.39 23.12 -19.78
C LYS A 41 -1.08 21.95 -20.72
N GLN A 42 0.11 21.34 -20.59
CA GLN A 42 0.50 20.18 -21.38
C GLN A 42 -0.45 18.98 -21.15
N VAL A 43 -0.78 18.68 -19.89
CA VAL A 43 -1.70 17.58 -19.54
C VAL A 43 -3.08 17.82 -20.13
N SER A 44 -3.63 19.03 -19.97
CA SER A 44 -4.94 19.40 -20.52
C SER A 44 -4.96 19.28 -22.04
N GLN A 45 -3.94 19.78 -22.75
CA GLN A 45 -3.84 19.68 -24.21
C GLN A 45 -3.66 18.25 -24.71
N THR A 46 -2.86 17.44 -24.00
CA THR A 46 -2.53 16.08 -24.45
C THR A 46 -3.68 15.10 -24.23
N PHE A 47 -4.39 15.22 -23.12
CA PHE A 47 -5.39 14.24 -22.68
C PHE A 47 -6.83 14.77 -22.72
N GLY A 48 -7.02 16.08 -22.93
CA GLY A 48 -8.35 16.71 -22.97
C GLY A 48 -9.01 16.89 -21.59
N TYR A 49 -8.27 16.68 -20.49
CA TYR A 49 -8.83 16.85 -19.15
C TYR A 49 -9.00 18.31 -18.79
N HIS A 50 -10.13 18.62 -18.12
CA HIS A 50 -10.39 19.98 -17.64
C HIS A 50 -9.41 20.36 -16.54
N ARG A 51 -8.76 21.51 -16.71
CA ARG A 51 -7.85 22.11 -15.75
C ARG A 51 -8.57 23.17 -14.94
N PHE A 52 -8.50 23.08 -13.63
CA PHE A 52 -8.96 24.12 -12.72
C PHE A 52 -7.85 25.13 -12.43
N GLU A 53 -8.21 26.38 -12.26
CA GLU A 53 -7.25 27.47 -11.97
C GLU A 53 -6.88 27.56 -10.49
N THR A 54 -7.73 27.03 -9.58
CA THR A 54 -7.52 27.04 -8.13
C THR A 54 -7.94 25.71 -7.50
N ILE A 55 -7.33 25.39 -6.37
CA ILE A 55 -7.70 24.22 -5.55
C ILE A 55 -9.16 24.33 -5.11
N ASP A 56 -9.59 25.52 -4.66
CA ASP A 56 -10.97 25.75 -4.18
C ASP A 56 -12.01 25.46 -5.26
N SER A 57 -11.76 25.90 -6.51
CA SER A 57 -12.68 25.65 -7.62
C SER A 57 -12.78 24.15 -7.95
N LEU A 58 -11.68 23.40 -7.87
CA LEU A 58 -11.69 21.95 -8.04
C LEU A 58 -12.49 21.28 -6.92
N ILE A 59 -12.19 21.61 -5.65
CA ILE A 59 -12.86 21.01 -4.49
C ILE A 59 -14.37 21.26 -4.54
N ALA A 60 -14.78 22.47 -4.89
CA ALA A 60 -16.20 22.82 -4.99
C ALA A 60 -16.96 21.97 -6.03
N ALA A 61 -16.30 21.54 -7.11
CA ALA A 61 -16.89 20.74 -8.17
C ALA A 61 -16.96 19.23 -7.88
N CYS A 62 -16.29 18.76 -6.80
CA CYS A 62 -16.11 17.33 -6.49
C CYS A 62 -17.03 16.81 -5.39
N ASP A 63 -17.23 15.50 -5.35
CA ASP A 63 -17.70 14.72 -4.21
C ASP A 63 -16.49 14.10 -3.46
N VAL A 64 -15.45 13.72 -4.20
CA VAL A 64 -14.20 13.14 -3.70
C VAL A 64 -13.01 13.80 -4.41
N VAL A 65 -11.96 14.05 -3.65
CA VAL A 65 -10.70 14.59 -4.20
C VAL A 65 -9.57 13.59 -3.95
N ASP A 66 -8.84 13.31 -5.02
CA ASP A 66 -7.68 12.42 -5.06
C ASP A 66 -6.39 13.26 -4.97
N VAL A 67 -5.64 13.08 -3.88
CA VAL A 67 -4.42 13.85 -3.58
C VAL A 67 -3.19 13.05 -3.99
N VAL A 68 -2.56 13.47 -5.08
CA VAL A 68 -1.36 12.86 -5.69
C VAL A 68 -0.23 13.89 -5.77
N THR A 69 -0.20 14.81 -4.81
CA THR A 69 0.83 15.85 -4.68
C THR A 69 2.09 15.29 -4.00
N PRO A 70 3.20 16.03 -3.95
CA PRO A 70 4.29 15.69 -3.03
C PRO A 70 3.81 15.64 -1.58
N THR A 71 4.35 14.69 -0.80
CA THR A 71 3.91 14.40 0.58
C THR A 71 3.88 15.63 1.50
N VAL A 72 4.80 16.56 1.30
CA VAL A 72 4.88 17.81 2.09
C VAL A 72 3.62 18.67 1.98
N ASN A 73 2.79 18.47 0.95
CA ASN A 73 1.54 19.19 0.74
C ASN A 73 0.31 18.40 1.17
N HIS A 74 0.46 17.12 1.54
CA HIS A 74 -0.67 16.21 1.81
C HIS A 74 -1.57 16.76 2.92
N PHE A 75 -0.99 17.21 4.03
CA PHE A 75 -1.75 17.70 5.18
C PHE A 75 -2.63 18.91 4.84
N GLU A 76 -2.07 19.93 4.20
CA GLU A 76 -2.83 21.14 3.88
C GLU A 76 -3.90 20.86 2.81
N CYS A 77 -3.61 20.03 1.81
CA CYS A 77 -4.60 19.58 0.83
C CYS A 77 -5.74 18.81 1.51
N ALA A 78 -5.40 17.82 2.35
CA ALA A 78 -6.39 17.01 3.07
C ALA A 78 -7.28 17.87 3.98
N LYS A 79 -6.70 18.80 4.74
CA LYS A 79 -7.41 19.73 5.59
C LYS A 79 -8.44 20.57 4.81
N GLN A 80 -8.04 21.14 3.68
CA GLN A 80 -8.90 21.96 2.82
C GLN A 80 -10.06 21.14 2.24
N ILE A 81 -9.80 19.91 1.77
CA ILE A 81 -10.78 18.97 1.23
C ILE A 81 -11.81 18.59 2.30
N ILE A 82 -11.32 18.12 3.45
CA ILE A 82 -12.15 17.61 4.55
C ILE A 82 -13.03 18.72 5.13
N THR A 83 -12.47 19.92 5.35
CA THR A 83 -13.24 21.07 5.89
C THR A 83 -14.30 21.58 4.91
N SER A 84 -14.16 21.28 3.62
CA SER A 84 -15.18 21.53 2.59
C SER A 84 -16.23 20.40 2.51
N GLY A 85 -16.18 19.41 3.40
CA GLY A 85 -17.14 18.30 3.45
C GLY A 85 -16.97 17.30 2.31
N LYS A 86 -15.79 17.19 1.70
CA LYS A 86 -15.51 16.28 0.58
C LYS A 86 -14.75 15.05 1.06
N HIS A 87 -14.99 13.90 0.40
CA HIS A 87 -14.26 12.67 0.65
C HIS A 87 -12.83 12.77 0.13
N LEU A 88 -11.90 12.04 0.77
CA LEU A 88 -10.47 12.15 0.53
C LEU A 88 -9.88 10.80 0.11
N PHE A 89 -9.33 10.71 -1.09
CA PHE A 89 -8.30 9.73 -1.40
C PHE A 89 -6.93 10.42 -1.29
N ILE A 90 -5.96 9.80 -0.67
CA ILE A 90 -4.64 10.40 -0.48
C ILE A 90 -3.54 9.37 -0.66
N GLU A 91 -2.55 9.70 -1.51
CA GLU A 91 -1.41 8.84 -1.74
C GLU A 91 -0.53 8.63 -0.49
N LYS A 92 0.19 7.51 -0.50
CA LYS A 92 1.16 7.20 0.56
C LYS A 92 2.44 8.07 0.44
N PRO A 93 3.09 8.37 1.57
CA PRO A 93 2.58 8.29 2.93
C PRO A 93 1.49 9.33 3.16
N ILE A 94 0.53 9.03 4.04
CA ILE A 94 -0.65 9.88 4.30
C ILE A 94 -0.30 11.34 4.62
N ALA A 95 0.82 11.57 5.31
CA ALA A 95 1.33 12.90 5.68
C ALA A 95 2.84 12.84 5.88
N ASN A 96 3.46 14.01 6.12
CA ASN A 96 4.88 14.09 6.40
C ASN A 96 5.21 13.68 7.84
N THR A 97 4.32 13.93 8.82
CA THR A 97 4.47 13.53 10.22
C THR A 97 3.27 12.73 10.71
N VAL A 98 3.45 12.04 11.84
CA VAL A 98 2.38 11.27 12.48
C VAL A 98 1.31 12.21 13.06
N GLU A 99 1.70 13.35 13.59
CA GLU A 99 0.80 14.36 14.15
C GLU A 99 -0.11 14.97 13.07
N GLU A 100 0.43 15.24 11.87
CA GLU A 100 -0.36 15.66 10.72
C GLU A 100 -1.38 14.57 10.34
N ALA A 101 -0.95 13.31 10.28
CA ALA A 101 -1.83 12.18 9.96
C ALA A 101 -2.96 12.00 11.00
N GLU A 102 -2.66 12.12 12.31
CA GLU A 102 -3.64 12.10 13.37
C GLU A 102 -4.63 13.27 13.26
N SER A 103 -4.14 14.45 12.87
CA SER A 103 -4.99 15.62 12.61
C SER A 103 -5.94 15.40 11.44
N ILE A 104 -5.49 14.73 10.36
CA ILE A 104 -6.33 14.33 9.22
C ILE A 104 -7.47 13.42 9.70
N ILE A 105 -7.16 12.41 10.53
CA ILE A 105 -8.16 11.50 11.11
C ILE A 105 -9.21 12.27 11.90
N ALA A 106 -8.77 13.12 12.83
CA ALA A 106 -9.68 13.91 13.68
C ALA A 106 -10.57 14.86 12.85
N LEU A 107 -10.04 15.48 11.81
CA LEU A 107 -10.80 16.32 10.89
C LEU A 107 -11.84 15.48 10.12
N ALA A 108 -11.46 14.32 9.58
CA ALA A 108 -12.37 13.45 8.83
C ALA A 108 -13.55 12.97 9.70
N GLU A 109 -13.28 12.57 10.95
CA GLU A 109 -14.30 12.17 11.91
C GLU A 109 -15.24 13.34 12.24
N LYS A 110 -14.68 14.52 12.53
CA LYS A 110 -15.45 15.73 12.84
C LYS A 110 -16.39 16.15 11.71
N HIS A 111 -15.95 16.03 10.46
CA HIS A 111 -16.73 16.43 9.29
C HIS A 111 -17.58 15.29 8.68
N GLY A 112 -17.49 14.06 9.23
CA GLY A 112 -18.25 12.91 8.75
C GLY A 112 -17.89 12.47 7.34
N VAL A 113 -16.66 12.74 6.89
CA VAL A 113 -16.16 12.34 5.56
C VAL A 113 -15.35 11.07 5.63
N LYS A 114 -15.33 10.32 4.54
CA LYS A 114 -14.49 9.12 4.40
C LYS A 114 -13.14 9.49 3.80
N GLY A 115 -12.09 8.78 4.25
CA GLY A 115 -10.76 8.87 3.67
C GLY A 115 -10.17 7.49 3.42
N GLN A 116 -9.42 7.34 2.32
CA GLN A 116 -8.63 6.16 1.99
C GLN A 116 -7.20 6.55 1.65
N VAL A 117 -6.23 5.75 2.12
CA VAL A 117 -4.81 5.97 1.82
C VAL A 117 -4.36 5.03 0.69
N GLY A 118 -3.58 5.56 -0.25
CA GLY A 118 -3.09 4.90 -1.46
C GLY A 118 -2.03 3.82 -1.20
N HIS A 119 -2.36 2.79 -0.44
CA HIS A 119 -1.50 1.60 -0.26
C HIS A 119 -1.86 0.52 -1.29
N VAL A 120 -1.49 0.75 -2.53
CA VAL A 120 -1.86 -0.03 -3.72
C VAL A 120 -1.53 -1.52 -3.63
N GLU A 121 -0.52 -1.92 -2.86
CA GLU A 121 -0.17 -3.35 -2.72
C GLU A 121 -1.26 -4.17 -2.00
N ARG A 122 -2.16 -3.53 -1.26
CA ARG A 122 -3.35 -4.16 -0.68
C ARG A 122 -4.34 -4.65 -1.75
N PHE A 123 -4.26 -4.07 -2.94
CA PHE A 123 -5.09 -4.37 -4.12
C PHE A 123 -4.31 -5.16 -5.18
N ASN A 124 -3.07 -5.52 -4.90
CA ASN A 124 -2.28 -6.36 -5.79
C ASN A 124 -2.97 -7.73 -5.97
N PRO A 125 -3.26 -8.17 -7.19
CA PRO A 125 -4.03 -9.39 -7.42
C PRO A 125 -3.38 -10.64 -6.83
N ALA A 126 -2.05 -10.70 -6.76
CA ALA A 126 -1.35 -11.80 -6.10
C ALA A 126 -1.62 -11.82 -4.59
N PHE A 127 -1.61 -10.66 -3.93
CA PHE A 127 -1.91 -10.56 -2.50
C PHE A 127 -3.39 -10.84 -2.21
N ILE A 128 -4.30 -10.30 -3.01
CA ILE A 128 -5.74 -10.54 -2.87
C ILE A 128 -6.05 -12.04 -2.93
N ALA A 129 -5.40 -12.77 -3.85
CA ALA A 129 -5.63 -14.21 -4.05
C ALA A 129 -5.31 -15.06 -2.80
N VAL A 130 -4.48 -14.56 -1.88
CA VAL A 130 -4.01 -15.34 -0.70
C VAL A 130 -4.21 -14.66 0.64
N ARG A 131 -4.64 -13.41 0.71
CA ARG A 131 -4.73 -12.68 1.99
C ARG A 131 -5.60 -13.40 3.04
N GLU A 132 -6.67 -14.06 2.62
CA GLU A 132 -7.54 -14.83 3.51
C GLU A 132 -6.90 -16.16 3.96
N THR A 133 -5.88 -16.63 3.26
CA THR A 133 -5.08 -17.81 3.64
C THR A 133 -4.00 -17.46 4.67
N ILE A 134 -3.60 -16.18 4.74
CA ILE A 134 -2.64 -15.67 5.73
C ILE A 134 -3.41 -15.36 7.02
N THR A 135 -3.51 -16.31 7.91
CA THR A 135 -4.37 -16.21 9.10
C THR A 135 -3.61 -15.91 10.39
N ASP A 136 -2.47 -16.56 10.61
CA ASP A 136 -1.66 -16.44 11.82
C ASP A 136 -0.17 -16.59 11.47
N PRO A 137 0.44 -15.63 10.77
CA PRO A 137 1.84 -15.70 10.40
C PRO A 137 2.72 -15.63 11.66
N MET A 138 3.67 -16.56 11.77
CA MET A 138 4.65 -16.62 12.85
C MET A 138 5.95 -15.93 12.48
N PHE A 139 6.30 -15.98 11.19
CA PHE A 139 7.49 -15.36 10.64
C PHE A 139 7.21 -14.81 9.25
N ILE A 140 7.70 -13.59 8.95
CA ILE A 140 7.52 -12.93 7.67
C ILE A 140 8.87 -12.42 7.16
N GLU A 141 9.14 -12.63 5.88
CA GLU A 141 10.26 -12.01 5.18
C GLU A 141 9.73 -11.16 4.01
N ALA A 142 10.12 -9.91 3.95
CA ALA A 142 9.77 -9.00 2.86
C ALA A 142 11.03 -8.38 2.24
N HIS A 143 11.09 -8.39 0.91
CA HIS A 143 12.17 -7.80 0.13
C HIS A 143 11.59 -6.88 -0.93
N ARG A 144 11.98 -5.59 -0.87
CA ARG A 144 11.64 -4.59 -1.87
C ARG A 144 12.91 -3.96 -2.40
N LEU A 145 13.36 -4.47 -3.52
CA LEU A 145 14.59 -4.07 -4.17
C LEU A 145 14.24 -3.32 -5.46
N ALA A 146 14.84 -2.16 -5.65
CA ALA A 146 14.69 -1.35 -6.85
C ALA A 146 16.06 -1.02 -7.47
N GLU A 147 16.09 -0.93 -8.78
CA GLU A 147 17.21 -0.36 -9.51
C GLU A 147 17.35 1.13 -9.17
N PHE A 148 18.58 1.63 -9.21
CA PHE A 148 18.84 3.03 -8.86
C PHE A 148 18.10 3.98 -9.81
N ASN A 149 17.32 4.88 -9.21
CA ASN A 149 16.70 6.00 -9.90
C ASN A 149 17.09 7.29 -9.17
N PRO A 150 17.74 8.27 -9.84
CA PRO A 150 18.13 9.52 -9.21
C PRO A 150 16.94 10.37 -8.72
N ARG A 151 15.73 10.11 -9.23
CA ARG A 151 14.50 10.75 -8.74
C ARG A 151 14.08 10.09 -7.42
N GLY A 152 13.75 10.90 -6.42
CA GLY A 152 13.26 10.40 -5.12
C GLY A 152 14.37 10.00 -4.14
N THR A 153 15.63 10.38 -4.39
CA THR A 153 16.74 10.17 -3.43
C THR A 153 16.65 11.10 -2.23
N ASP A 154 15.81 12.11 -2.28
CA ASP A 154 15.45 13.04 -1.21
C ASP A 154 14.52 12.41 -0.15
N VAL A 155 13.82 11.32 -0.49
CA VAL A 155 12.96 10.59 0.44
C VAL A 155 13.71 9.37 1.01
N PRO A 156 13.71 9.12 2.34
CA PRO A 156 14.27 7.91 2.92
C PRO A 156 13.71 6.63 2.30
N VAL A 157 14.58 5.64 2.02
CA VAL A 157 14.18 4.37 1.38
C VAL A 157 13.05 3.64 2.13
N VAL A 158 12.95 3.86 3.44
CA VAL A 158 11.87 3.31 4.28
C VAL A 158 10.52 3.91 3.91
N LEU A 159 10.43 5.23 3.78
CA LEU A 159 9.19 5.94 3.44
C LEU A 159 8.82 5.81 1.96
N ASP A 160 9.82 5.62 1.09
CA ASP A 160 9.56 5.43 -0.34
C ASP A 160 9.16 3.98 -0.66
N LEU A 161 9.96 3.00 -0.21
CA LEU A 161 9.83 1.59 -0.59
C LEU A 161 9.28 0.72 0.53
N MET A 162 9.91 0.70 1.73
CA MET A 162 9.58 -0.26 2.79
C MET A 162 8.16 -0.08 3.34
N ILE A 163 7.61 1.13 3.30
CA ILE A 163 6.26 1.45 3.82
C ILE A 163 5.17 0.60 3.19
N HIS A 164 5.32 0.18 1.93
CA HIS A 164 4.39 -0.73 1.26
C HIS A 164 4.35 -2.11 1.93
N ASP A 165 5.52 -2.64 2.30
CA ASP A 165 5.62 -3.94 2.96
C ASP A 165 5.21 -3.85 4.42
N ILE A 166 5.47 -2.72 5.09
CA ILE A 166 4.98 -2.42 6.43
C ILE A 166 3.44 -2.47 6.44
N ASP A 167 2.77 -1.77 5.52
CA ASP A 167 1.30 -1.78 5.42
C ASP A 167 0.75 -3.18 5.18
N VAL A 168 1.32 -3.94 4.23
CA VAL A 168 0.92 -5.33 3.97
C VAL A 168 1.04 -6.18 5.23
N ILE A 169 2.17 -6.10 5.96
CA ILE A 169 2.41 -6.86 7.19
C ILE A 169 1.40 -6.48 8.28
N LEU A 170 1.20 -5.19 8.53
CA LEU A 170 0.24 -4.71 9.52
C LEU A 170 -1.20 -5.14 9.20
N SER A 171 -1.51 -5.35 7.93
CA SER A 171 -2.84 -5.81 7.50
C SER A 171 -3.15 -7.27 7.84
N VAL A 172 -2.13 -8.11 7.94
CA VAL A 172 -2.28 -9.55 8.20
C VAL A 172 -1.89 -9.96 9.62
N VAL A 173 -0.98 -9.21 10.27
CA VAL A 173 -0.59 -9.46 11.66
C VAL A 173 -1.53 -8.72 12.60
N LYS A 174 -2.48 -9.44 13.20
CA LYS A 174 -3.48 -8.89 14.13
C LYS A 174 -2.90 -8.78 15.56
N SER A 175 -1.81 -8.03 15.70
CA SER A 175 -1.14 -7.84 16.99
C SER A 175 -0.40 -6.50 17.02
N LYS A 176 -0.19 -5.95 18.21
CA LYS A 176 0.60 -4.73 18.38
C LYS A 176 2.08 -5.00 18.17
N VAL A 177 2.78 -4.00 17.64
CA VAL A 177 4.24 -4.01 17.57
C VAL A 177 4.81 -3.90 18.97
N LYS A 178 5.70 -4.84 19.33
CA LYS A 178 6.38 -4.92 20.63
C LYS A 178 7.75 -4.27 20.59
N HIS A 179 8.51 -4.52 19.51
CA HIS A 179 9.88 -4.03 19.37
C HIS A 179 10.26 -3.88 17.91
N ILE A 180 11.10 -2.87 17.63
CA ILE A 180 11.67 -2.62 16.31
C ILE A 180 13.18 -2.48 16.44
N SER A 181 13.93 -3.25 15.65
CA SER A 181 15.35 -3.05 15.40
C SER A 181 15.54 -2.69 13.93
N ALA A 182 16.44 -1.77 13.63
CA ALA A 182 16.73 -1.38 12.26
C ALA A 182 18.21 -1.07 12.06
N SER A 183 18.66 -1.19 10.81
CA SER A 183 19.97 -0.78 10.34
C SER A 183 19.88 -0.28 8.91
N GLY A 184 20.73 0.66 8.54
CA GLY A 184 20.75 1.24 7.20
C GLY A 184 22.17 1.53 6.72
N THR A 185 22.34 1.57 5.41
CA THR A 185 23.62 1.85 4.78
C THR A 185 23.45 2.91 3.69
N MET A 186 24.23 3.97 3.80
CA MET A 186 24.38 5.00 2.79
C MET A 186 25.47 4.55 1.81
N VAL A 187 25.18 4.54 0.52
CA VAL A 187 26.11 4.13 -0.55
C VAL A 187 26.27 5.23 -1.58
N ILE A 188 25.17 5.82 -2.04
CA ILE A 188 25.14 6.85 -3.07
C ILE A 188 24.53 8.14 -2.51
N SER A 189 23.45 8.03 -1.72
CA SER A 189 22.69 9.16 -1.17
C SER A 189 23.23 9.59 0.21
N GLN A 190 22.77 10.76 0.69
CA GLN A 190 23.06 11.23 2.05
C GLN A 190 22.12 10.61 3.11
N SER A 191 21.17 9.81 2.70
CA SER A 191 20.31 8.99 3.55
C SER A 191 20.49 7.52 3.18
N PRO A 192 20.10 6.56 4.04
CA PRO A 192 20.23 5.13 3.74
C PRO A 192 19.59 4.74 2.40
N ASP A 193 20.40 4.13 1.52
CA ASP A 193 19.97 3.57 0.24
C ASP A 193 19.49 2.12 0.40
N ILE A 194 19.97 1.47 1.47
CA ILE A 194 19.53 0.13 1.91
C ILE A 194 19.10 0.26 3.36
N ALA A 195 17.95 -0.29 3.71
CA ALA A 195 17.48 -0.43 5.07
C ALA A 195 17.01 -1.85 5.34
N ASN A 196 17.36 -2.36 6.52
CA ASN A 196 16.81 -3.60 7.07
C ASN A 196 16.11 -3.28 8.37
N ALA A 197 14.92 -3.83 8.57
CA ALA A 197 14.15 -3.70 9.78
C ALA A 197 13.64 -5.06 10.26
N ARG A 198 13.69 -5.29 11.58
CA ARG A 198 13.08 -6.41 12.26
C ARG A 198 11.99 -5.88 13.18
N ILE A 199 10.76 -6.31 12.95
CA ILE A 199 9.59 -5.95 13.74
C ILE A 199 9.13 -7.20 14.50
N GLU A 200 9.04 -7.09 15.82
CA GLU A 200 8.53 -8.14 16.70
C GLU A 200 7.16 -7.72 17.23
N PHE A 201 6.19 -8.62 17.18
CA PHE A 201 4.82 -8.40 17.62
C PHE A 201 4.56 -9.05 18.98
N GLU A 202 3.54 -8.57 19.72
CA GLU A 202 3.17 -9.10 21.03
C GLU A 202 2.72 -10.56 20.98
N ASN A 203 2.12 -11.01 19.85
CA ASN A 203 1.74 -12.41 19.64
C ASN A 203 2.92 -13.35 19.31
N GLY A 204 4.14 -12.82 19.24
CA GLY A 204 5.34 -13.57 18.91
C GLY A 204 5.68 -13.65 17.43
N CYS A 205 4.84 -13.10 16.55
CA CYS A 205 5.19 -12.97 15.13
C CYS A 205 6.40 -12.06 14.96
N VAL A 206 7.26 -12.38 14.00
CA VAL A 206 8.43 -11.60 13.64
C VAL A 206 8.41 -11.32 12.15
N ALA A 207 8.64 -10.06 11.76
CA ALA A 207 8.80 -9.66 10.37
C ALA A 207 10.19 -9.07 10.13
N ASN A 208 10.90 -9.59 9.13
CA ASN A 208 12.15 -9.02 8.63
C ASN A 208 11.89 -8.37 7.28
N LEU A 209 12.23 -7.08 7.17
CA LEU A 209 12.04 -6.29 5.95
C LEU A 209 13.40 -5.80 5.44
N THR A 210 13.59 -5.88 4.14
CA THR A 210 14.74 -5.29 3.46
C THR A 210 14.25 -4.44 2.30
N ALA A 211 14.60 -3.16 2.29
CA ALA A 211 14.37 -2.26 1.18
C ALA A 211 15.71 -1.72 0.63
N SER A 212 15.85 -1.69 -0.68
CA SER A 212 17.04 -1.16 -1.36
C SER A 212 16.64 -0.43 -2.63
N ARG A 213 17.24 0.75 -2.85
CA ARG A 213 17.08 1.53 -4.09
C ARG A 213 18.29 1.44 -5.03
N ILE A 214 19.27 0.58 -4.72
CA ILE A 214 20.54 0.43 -5.44
C ILE A 214 20.81 -1.03 -5.86
N SER A 215 19.76 -1.78 -6.13
CA SER A 215 19.87 -3.17 -6.54
C SER A 215 20.01 -3.30 -8.07
N LEU A 216 20.58 -4.40 -8.52
CA LEU A 216 20.74 -4.69 -9.97
C LEU A 216 19.44 -5.14 -10.64
N LYS A 217 18.44 -5.58 -9.87
CA LYS A 217 17.14 -6.03 -10.35
C LYS A 217 16.05 -5.61 -9.39
N ASN A 218 14.89 -5.30 -9.96
CA ASN A 218 13.70 -5.07 -9.17
C ASN A 218 13.18 -6.38 -8.55
N MET A 219 12.76 -6.34 -7.29
CA MET A 219 12.10 -7.44 -6.58
C MET A 219 11.07 -6.86 -5.62
N ARG A 220 9.89 -7.46 -5.54
CA ARG A 220 8.86 -7.13 -4.56
C ARG A 220 8.24 -8.43 -4.08
N LYS A 221 8.83 -9.03 -3.05
CA LYS A 221 8.46 -10.38 -2.63
C LYS A 221 8.30 -10.47 -1.12
N SER A 222 7.18 -11.05 -0.67
CA SER A 222 6.94 -11.35 0.74
C SER A 222 6.65 -12.85 0.92
N ARG A 223 7.18 -13.42 2.01
CA ARG A 223 6.99 -14.81 2.40
C ARG A 223 6.40 -14.86 3.79
N PHE A 224 5.33 -15.59 3.94
CA PHE A 224 4.61 -15.76 5.20
C PHE A 224 4.71 -17.21 5.63
N PHE A 225 5.24 -17.41 6.83
CA PHE A 225 5.38 -18.72 7.46
C PHE A 225 4.39 -18.82 8.61
N GLN A 226 3.48 -19.76 8.53
CA GLN A 226 2.52 -20.08 9.58
C GLN A 226 2.52 -21.58 9.85
N LYS A 227 1.84 -22.02 10.91
CA LYS A 227 1.95 -23.39 11.43
C LYS A 227 1.77 -24.47 10.35
N ASP A 228 0.80 -24.30 9.47
CA ASP A 228 0.41 -25.32 8.48
C ASP A 228 0.51 -24.81 7.03
N ALA A 229 1.16 -23.65 6.80
CA ALA A 229 1.35 -23.13 5.45
C ALA A 229 2.59 -22.24 5.33
N TYR A 230 3.18 -22.30 4.13
CA TYR A 230 4.14 -21.35 3.59
C TYR A 230 3.48 -20.67 2.40
N ILE A 231 3.49 -19.34 2.39
CA ILE A 231 2.87 -18.52 1.34
C ILE A 231 3.91 -17.53 0.83
N SER A 232 4.20 -17.57 -0.46
CA SER A 232 5.11 -16.64 -1.12
C SER A 232 4.32 -15.79 -2.11
N VAL A 233 4.40 -14.46 -1.96
CA VAL A 233 3.74 -13.48 -2.84
C VAL A 233 4.80 -12.68 -3.56
N ASP A 234 4.80 -12.74 -4.87
CA ASP A 234 5.58 -11.87 -5.74
C ASP A 234 4.67 -10.77 -6.30
N PHE A 235 4.79 -9.57 -5.73
CA PHE A 235 3.97 -8.42 -6.10
C PHE A 235 4.34 -7.83 -7.47
N LEU A 236 5.61 -8.02 -7.89
CA LEU A 236 6.09 -7.52 -9.18
C LEU A 236 5.60 -8.38 -10.33
N GLU A 237 5.81 -9.71 -10.20
CA GLU A 237 5.44 -10.71 -11.21
C GLU A 237 3.97 -11.13 -11.10
N LYS A 238 3.27 -10.69 -10.04
CA LYS A 238 1.90 -11.09 -9.71
C LYS A 238 1.75 -12.62 -9.65
N LYS A 239 2.65 -13.26 -8.89
CA LYS A 239 2.70 -14.72 -8.71
C LYS A 239 2.55 -15.09 -7.25
N VAL A 240 2.02 -16.27 -7.01
CA VAL A 240 1.83 -16.83 -5.68
C VAL A 240 2.27 -18.28 -5.66
N GLU A 241 2.92 -18.67 -4.57
CA GLU A 241 3.21 -20.07 -4.25
C GLU A 241 2.63 -20.36 -2.87
N VAL A 242 1.75 -21.34 -2.77
CA VAL A 242 1.15 -21.76 -1.50
C VAL A 242 1.46 -23.23 -1.26
N VAL A 243 2.20 -23.49 -0.20
CA VAL A 243 2.51 -24.84 0.27
C VAL A 243 1.83 -25.04 1.60
N LYS A 244 0.95 -26.04 1.70
CA LYS A 244 0.24 -26.38 2.92
C LYS A 244 0.65 -27.72 3.46
N MET A 245 0.43 -27.91 4.76
CA MET A 245 0.68 -29.17 5.46
C MET A 245 -0.59 -29.62 6.19
N LYS A 246 -0.84 -30.92 6.16
CA LYS A 246 -1.89 -31.59 6.95
C LYS A 246 -1.31 -32.87 7.57
N ASP A 247 -2.02 -33.49 8.51
CA ASP A 247 -1.60 -34.77 9.03
C ASP A 247 -1.55 -35.82 7.90
N ALA A 248 -0.49 -36.63 7.88
CA ALA A 248 -0.33 -37.65 6.85
C ALA A 248 -1.45 -38.70 6.96
N PRO A 249 -1.96 -39.21 5.83
CA PRO A 249 -2.92 -40.31 5.85
C PRO A 249 -2.23 -41.58 6.41
N LYS A 250 -3.04 -42.48 7.01
CA LYS A 250 -2.52 -43.77 7.55
C LYS A 250 -1.79 -44.61 6.51
N VAL A 251 -2.21 -44.49 5.24
CA VAL A 251 -1.59 -45.18 4.11
C VAL A 251 -1.36 -44.07 3.05
N PRO A 252 -0.11 -43.60 2.91
CA PRO A 252 0.24 -42.61 1.88
C PRO A 252 0.06 -43.21 0.48
N GLY A 253 -0.42 -42.40 -0.46
CA GLY A 253 -0.44 -42.74 -1.88
C GLY A 253 0.95 -42.56 -2.50
N ASP A 254 1.14 -43.12 -3.71
CA ASP A 254 2.45 -43.11 -4.43
C ASP A 254 2.99 -41.71 -4.74
N PHE A 255 2.12 -40.70 -4.78
CA PHE A 255 2.49 -39.29 -5.08
C PHE A 255 2.41 -38.37 -3.86
N ASP A 256 2.12 -38.91 -2.66
CA ASP A 256 2.03 -38.11 -1.45
C ASP A 256 3.43 -37.70 -0.97
N MET A 257 3.68 -36.39 -0.87
CA MET A 257 4.90 -35.86 -0.29
C MET A 257 4.79 -35.84 1.23
N ILE A 258 5.48 -36.77 1.89
CA ILE A 258 5.44 -36.92 3.33
C ILE A 258 6.73 -36.36 3.96
N LEU A 259 6.59 -35.46 4.91
CA LEU A 259 7.65 -35.06 5.84
C LEU A 259 7.49 -35.83 7.14
N GLN A 260 8.61 -36.29 7.70
CA GLN A 260 8.66 -36.92 9.01
C GLN A 260 9.67 -36.20 9.90
N ASN A 261 9.27 -35.84 11.12
CA ASN A 261 10.18 -35.27 12.10
C ASN A 261 10.95 -36.38 12.85
N ALA A 262 11.92 -36.00 13.71
CA ALA A 262 12.74 -36.92 14.46
C ALA A 262 11.93 -37.82 15.44
N GLU A 263 10.72 -37.38 15.82
CA GLU A 263 9.83 -38.12 16.72
C GLU A 263 8.87 -39.06 15.96
N GLY A 264 9.02 -39.18 14.65
CA GLY A 264 8.19 -40.03 13.79
C GLY A 264 6.84 -39.44 13.40
N LYS A 265 6.52 -38.17 13.75
CA LYS A 265 5.29 -37.51 13.35
C LYS A 265 5.36 -37.16 11.87
N GLN A 266 4.35 -37.58 11.11
CA GLN A 266 4.29 -37.42 9.69
C GLN A 266 3.27 -36.31 9.28
N LYS A 267 3.68 -35.47 8.35
CA LYS A 267 2.84 -34.48 7.69
C LYS A 267 2.89 -34.66 6.18
N GLN A 268 1.74 -34.55 5.52
CA GLN A 268 1.64 -34.48 4.07
C GLN A 268 1.74 -33.05 3.61
N ILE A 269 2.62 -32.77 2.64
CA ILE A 269 2.71 -31.49 1.93
C ILE A 269 1.83 -31.55 0.69
N TYR A 270 1.14 -30.44 0.41
CA TYR A 270 0.42 -30.24 -0.84
C TYR A 270 0.50 -28.79 -1.30
N PHE A 271 0.38 -28.57 -2.60
CA PHE A 271 0.42 -27.25 -3.23
C PHE A 271 -1.00 -26.78 -3.55
N GLU A 272 -1.26 -25.51 -3.27
CA GLU A 272 -2.46 -24.84 -3.78
C GLU A 272 -2.06 -23.83 -4.85
N ASN A 273 -2.88 -23.71 -5.89
CA ASN A 273 -2.69 -22.75 -6.98
C ASN A 273 -3.88 -21.77 -7.00
N PRO A 274 -3.87 -20.72 -6.16
CA PRO A 274 -4.91 -19.72 -6.15
C PRO A 274 -5.05 -19.04 -7.51
N GLN A 275 -6.30 -18.76 -7.92
CA GLN A 275 -6.55 -18.01 -9.14
C GLN A 275 -6.21 -16.54 -8.91
N ILE A 276 -5.36 -16.00 -9.76
CA ILE A 276 -4.94 -14.59 -9.72
C ILE A 276 -5.69 -13.84 -10.82
N SER A 277 -6.41 -12.78 -10.42
CA SER A 277 -7.11 -11.90 -11.36
C SER A 277 -6.13 -11.05 -12.17
N THR A 278 -6.58 -10.52 -13.31
CA THR A 278 -5.76 -9.69 -14.21
C THR A 278 -6.07 -8.19 -14.09
N ASN A 279 -6.76 -7.80 -13.03
CA ASN A 279 -7.21 -6.42 -12.80
C ASN A 279 -6.06 -5.44 -12.49
N ASN A 280 -6.38 -4.16 -12.54
CA ASN A 280 -5.47 -3.07 -12.23
C ASN A 280 -5.63 -2.66 -10.77
N ALA A 281 -4.58 -2.85 -9.97
CA ALA A 281 -4.61 -2.57 -8.53
C ALA A 281 -4.96 -1.11 -8.18
N ILE A 282 -4.48 -0.12 -8.94
CA ILE A 282 -4.80 1.29 -8.70
C ILE A 282 -6.27 1.57 -9.02
N LEU A 283 -6.80 1.00 -10.11
CA LEU A 283 -8.21 1.16 -10.46
C LEU A 283 -9.10 0.52 -9.38
N ASP A 284 -8.77 -0.71 -8.94
CA ASP A 284 -9.52 -1.40 -7.89
C ASP A 284 -9.51 -0.61 -6.57
N GLU A 285 -8.37 -0.03 -6.23
CA GLU A 285 -8.22 0.81 -5.05
C GLU A 285 -9.14 2.03 -5.09
N LEU A 286 -9.18 2.73 -6.23
CA LEU A 286 -10.07 3.87 -6.43
C LEU A 286 -11.55 3.44 -6.43
N GLU A 287 -11.90 2.37 -7.16
CA GLU A 287 -13.28 1.91 -7.28
C GLU A 287 -13.86 1.33 -5.99
N THR A 288 -13.06 0.62 -5.20
CA THR A 288 -13.51 0.14 -3.88
C THR A 288 -13.74 1.29 -2.91
N PHE A 289 -13.02 2.40 -3.06
CA PHE A 289 -13.28 3.61 -2.28
C PHE A 289 -14.61 4.25 -2.67
N ALA A 290 -14.95 4.31 -3.97
CA ALA A 290 -16.29 4.75 -4.41
C ALA A 290 -17.39 3.87 -3.82
N ASP A 291 -17.19 2.55 -3.79
CA ASP A 291 -18.14 1.63 -3.17
C ASP A 291 -18.29 1.89 -1.67
N ALA A 292 -17.18 2.15 -0.97
CA ALA A 292 -17.21 2.47 0.46
C ALA A 292 -17.98 3.78 0.74
N ILE A 293 -17.85 4.78 -0.13
CA ILE A 293 -18.62 6.03 -0.04
C ILE A 293 -20.10 5.77 -0.30
N ASN A 294 -20.43 5.17 -1.44
CA ASN A 294 -21.82 4.95 -1.89
C ASN A 294 -22.61 4.04 -0.95
N ASN A 295 -21.98 3.00 -0.38
CA ASN A 295 -22.61 2.03 0.51
C ASN A 295 -22.46 2.39 1.99
N ASN A 296 -21.81 3.52 2.31
CA ASN A 296 -21.49 3.95 3.67
C ASN A 296 -20.75 2.88 4.49
N THR A 297 -19.82 2.15 3.87
CA THR A 297 -18.97 1.15 4.52
C THR A 297 -17.59 1.73 4.85
N THR A 298 -16.79 0.99 5.60
CA THR A 298 -15.39 1.35 5.90
C THR A 298 -14.51 1.11 4.68
N PRO A 299 -13.66 2.07 4.28
CA PRO A 299 -12.66 1.88 3.22
C PRO A 299 -11.69 0.73 3.54
N ILE A 300 -11.15 0.08 2.50
CA ILE A 300 -10.22 -1.07 2.66
C ILE A 300 -8.92 -0.66 3.33
N VAL A 301 -8.40 0.54 3.00
CA VAL A 301 -7.23 1.13 3.66
C VAL A 301 -7.66 2.43 4.33
N THR A 302 -7.96 2.36 5.62
CA THR A 302 -8.42 3.52 6.38
C THR A 302 -7.30 4.53 6.63
N LEU A 303 -7.67 5.77 6.98
CA LEU A 303 -6.71 6.80 7.42
C LEU A 303 -5.91 6.31 8.64
N GLN A 304 -6.54 5.58 9.56
CA GLN A 304 -5.89 5.01 10.74
C GLN A 304 -4.81 3.97 10.36
N GLN A 305 -5.10 3.09 9.39
CA GLN A 305 -4.14 2.10 8.92
C GLN A 305 -2.95 2.76 8.20
N GLY A 306 -3.21 3.74 7.33
CA GLY A 306 -2.13 4.52 6.70
C GLY A 306 -1.28 5.29 7.71
N THR A 307 -1.89 5.82 8.77
CA THR A 307 -1.18 6.49 9.88
C THR A 307 -0.32 5.51 10.65
N GLU A 308 -0.80 4.29 10.92
CA GLU A 308 0.00 3.28 11.62
C GLU A 308 1.19 2.80 10.76
N ALA A 309 1.00 2.62 9.46
CA ALA A 309 2.11 2.33 8.54
C ALA A 309 3.17 3.45 8.55
N LEU A 310 2.74 4.72 8.54
CA LEU A 310 3.63 5.87 8.66
C LEU A 310 4.35 5.88 10.01
N ARG A 311 3.66 5.62 11.13
CA ARG A 311 4.23 5.57 12.48
C ARG A 311 5.36 4.56 12.58
N ILE A 312 5.13 3.33 12.12
CA ILE A 312 6.15 2.27 12.11
C ILE A 312 7.31 2.64 11.19
N ALA A 313 7.04 3.19 10.00
CA ALA A 313 8.08 3.65 9.09
C ALA A 313 8.96 4.75 9.71
N LYS A 314 8.36 5.72 10.43
CA LYS A 314 9.10 6.78 11.14
C LYS A 314 9.96 6.21 12.27
N GLN A 315 9.43 5.28 13.09
CA GLN A 315 10.19 4.61 14.13
C GLN A 315 11.39 3.82 13.58
N ILE A 316 11.27 3.25 12.38
CA ILE A 316 12.38 2.60 11.69
C ILE A 316 13.42 3.65 11.28
N VAL A 317 12.99 4.76 10.66
CA VAL A 317 13.88 5.85 10.20
C VAL A 317 14.67 6.45 11.38
N GLU A 318 14.07 6.61 12.55
CA GLU A 318 14.72 7.13 13.77
C GLU A 318 15.85 6.22 14.30
N LYS A 319 15.92 4.96 13.84
CA LYS A 319 16.92 3.97 14.27
C LYS A 319 18.04 3.78 13.24
N LEU A 320 17.95 4.43 12.08
CA LEU A 320 18.94 4.38 11.01
C LEU A 320 19.99 5.46 11.17
#